data_65fba1482d3a46d256b6cfb060ab59aa
#
_entry.id   65fba1482d3a46d256b6cfb060ab59aa
#
_cell.length_a   1.000
_cell.length_b   1.000
_cell.length_c   1.000
_cell.angle_alpha   90.00
_cell.angle_beta   90.00
_cell.angle_gamma   90.00
#
_symmetry.space_group_name_H-M   'P 1'
#
loop_
_entity.id
_entity.type
_entity.pdbx_description
1 polymer ?
#
loop_
_entity_poly.entity_id
_entity_poly.type
_entity_poly.pdbx_seq_one_letter_code
_entity_poly.pdbx_strand_id
1 'polypeptide(L)'
;YITLHSQIKVRVAKTLPNGEEMTGIIDATLGRLLFNEIIPQDLGFVDREVEGNELKMEIDFHVGKKQLKQILEKVINTHGATATAEVLDDVKAIGYKFSTRAAMTVSISDMTVPPQKPEMIAKAQETVDRITKNYKRGLITEEERYKEVVETWKATDDMLTEALLTGLDKYNNIFMMADSGARGSDKQIKQLAGMRGLMADTTGRTIELPIKSNFREGLDVLEYFMSAHGARKGMADTALRTADSGYLTRRLVDVSQELIIHDTDCVKPGQPIPGMYVSAFMDGNEEIESLQERITGRFSAEDIKDKDGNVIVKANHMITPRRAERVMKKGVDENGNALEQVKIRTILTCKCKSGVCSRCYGANMATGEAVQVGEAVGIMAAQSIGEPGTQLTMRTFHNGGVAGDDITQGLPRVEELFEARKPKGLAIITEFAGRATISDTKKKREVIVTNEETGESKAYLIPYGSRIKIQDGAMLGAGDELTEGSVNPHDILKIKGLRAAQDYMLQEVQRVYRLQGVEINDKHIEVIVRQMLKKIRIEEKGDTEFLPGTMVDVLDFEEVNEQLAAEGKEPATGEQIM
;
A
#
# COMPACT_ATOMS: atom_id res chain seq x y z
N TYR A 1 6.93 47.45 -3.48
CA TYR A 1 5.84 46.60 -3.98
C TYR A 1 5.64 45.44 -3.02
N ILE A 2 4.38 45.13 -2.71
CA ILE A 2 3.99 43.99 -1.87
C ILE A 2 3.82 42.77 -2.79
N THR A 3 4.55 41.70 -2.49
CA THR A 3 4.43 40.39 -3.17
C THR A 3 3.61 39.42 -2.30
N LEU A 4 3.23 38.27 -2.84
CA LEU A 4 2.53 37.22 -2.07
C LEU A 4 3.38 36.69 -0.90
N HIS A 5 4.71 36.82 -0.95
CA HIS A 5 5.65 36.40 0.08
C HIS A 5 6.01 37.48 1.08
N SER A 6 5.56 38.72 0.86
CA SER A 6 5.83 39.84 1.78
C SER A 6 5.17 39.60 3.12
N GLN A 7 5.97 39.73 4.19
CA GLN A 7 5.41 39.70 5.55
C GLN A 7 4.71 41.03 5.84
N ILE A 8 3.50 40.93 6.30
CA ILE A 8 2.62 42.07 6.63
C ILE A 8 2.01 41.89 8.02
N LYS A 9 1.73 42.98 8.66
CA LYS A 9 0.96 43.03 9.91
C LYS A 9 -0.48 43.36 9.59
N VAL A 10 -1.38 42.46 9.94
CA VAL A 10 -2.81 42.58 9.62
C VAL A 10 -3.58 42.64 10.91
N ARG A 11 -4.50 43.62 10.99
CA ARG A 11 -5.49 43.65 12.07
C ARG A 11 -6.63 42.70 11.71
N VAL A 12 -6.83 41.69 12.51
CA VAL A 12 -7.91 40.70 12.39
C VAL A 12 -8.91 40.93 13.50
N ALA A 13 -10.19 40.93 13.16
CA ALA A 13 -11.28 40.88 14.12
C ALA A 13 -11.98 39.53 14.00
N LYS A 14 -12.18 38.85 15.10
CA LYS A 14 -12.85 37.55 15.12
C LYS A 14 -13.84 37.50 16.29
N THR A 15 -15.04 36.97 16.01
CA THR A 15 -16.02 36.70 17.05
C THR A 15 -15.70 35.34 17.68
N LEU A 16 -15.46 35.34 18.98
CA LEU A 16 -15.21 34.14 19.76
C LEU A 16 -16.50 33.33 19.97
N PRO A 17 -16.43 32.04 20.31
CA PRO A 17 -17.62 31.22 20.60
C PRO A 17 -18.49 31.77 21.74
N ASN A 18 -17.93 32.57 22.61
CA ASN A 18 -18.64 33.27 23.69
C ASN A 18 -19.38 34.55 23.23
N GLY A 19 -19.29 34.94 21.96
CA GLY A 19 -19.94 36.12 21.39
C GLY A 19 -19.14 37.42 21.53
N GLU A 20 -17.96 37.40 22.13
CA GLU A 20 -17.09 38.59 22.24
C GLU A 20 -16.29 38.79 20.95
N GLU A 21 -16.16 40.03 20.50
CA GLU A 21 -15.29 40.38 19.38
C GLU A 21 -13.87 40.67 19.90
N MET A 22 -12.92 39.84 19.49
CA MET A 22 -11.51 40.04 19.75
C MET A 22 -10.81 40.62 18.52
N THR A 23 -10.09 41.73 18.72
CA THR A 23 -9.27 42.33 17.66
C THR A 23 -7.80 42.29 18.04
N GLY A 24 -6.95 41.93 17.12
CA GLY A 24 -5.51 41.89 17.34
C GLY A 24 -4.73 42.03 16.06
N ILE A 25 -3.42 42.23 16.20
CA ILE A 25 -2.49 42.28 15.04
C ILE A 25 -1.76 40.94 14.95
N ILE A 26 -1.81 40.32 13.78
CA ILE A 26 -1.08 39.11 13.49
C ILE A 26 -0.04 39.37 12.39
N ASP A 27 1.09 38.68 12.46
CA ASP A 27 2.08 38.65 11.40
C ASP A 27 1.75 37.52 10.42
N ALA A 28 1.58 37.86 9.16
CA ALA A 28 1.24 36.91 8.11
C ALA A 28 1.87 37.31 6.78
N THR A 29 1.89 36.38 5.83
CA THR A 29 2.17 36.72 4.43
C THR A 29 0.87 37.04 3.70
N LEU A 30 0.94 37.87 2.66
CA LEU A 30 -0.24 38.20 1.86
C LEU A 30 -0.86 36.93 1.22
N GLY A 31 -0.02 35.99 0.77
CA GLY A 31 -0.51 34.74 0.19
C GLY A 31 -1.27 33.86 1.18
N ARG A 32 -0.79 33.76 2.44
CA ARG A 32 -1.49 33.03 3.50
C ARG A 32 -2.84 33.66 3.83
N LEU A 33 -2.89 34.98 3.89
CA LEU A 33 -4.14 35.70 4.16
C LEU A 33 -5.18 35.42 3.07
N LEU A 34 -4.80 35.52 1.80
CA LEU A 34 -5.68 35.26 0.66
C LEU A 34 -6.16 33.80 0.61
N PHE A 35 -5.30 32.86 0.99
CA PHE A 35 -5.69 31.45 1.05
C PHE A 35 -6.63 31.16 2.20
N ASN A 36 -6.37 31.73 3.39
CA ASN A 36 -7.25 31.55 4.55
C ASN A 36 -8.61 32.23 4.41
N GLU A 37 -8.74 33.24 3.54
CA GLU A 37 -10.02 33.91 3.26
C GLU A 37 -11.07 32.95 2.69
N ILE A 38 -10.63 31.99 1.86
CA ILE A 38 -11.52 31.00 1.23
C ILE A 38 -11.72 29.74 2.07
N ILE A 39 -10.92 29.52 3.11
CA ILE A 39 -10.99 28.34 3.97
C ILE A 39 -11.74 28.68 5.25
N PRO A 40 -12.72 27.87 5.69
CA PRO A 40 -13.36 28.03 7.00
C PRO A 40 -12.33 28.00 8.13
N GLN A 41 -12.48 28.90 9.12
CA GLN A 41 -11.50 29.09 10.19
C GLN A 41 -11.83 28.32 11.49
N ASP A 42 -12.56 27.20 11.37
CA ASP A 42 -13.04 26.35 12.47
C ASP A 42 -12.74 24.86 12.25
N LEU A 43 -11.72 24.56 11.46
CA LEU A 43 -11.38 23.18 11.08
C LEU A 43 -10.61 22.40 12.15
N GLY A 44 -10.06 23.08 13.17
CA GLY A 44 -9.32 22.44 14.26
C GLY A 44 -7.86 22.09 13.94
N PHE A 45 -7.23 22.77 12.99
CA PHE A 45 -5.76 22.71 12.81
C PHE A 45 -5.03 23.53 13.87
N VAL A 46 -5.67 24.58 14.38
CA VAL A 46 -5.19 25.41 15.49
C VAL A 46 -6.05 25.10 16.71
N ASP A 47 -5.40 24.76 17.82
CA ASP A 47 -6.07 24.60 19.10
C ASP A 47 -6.43 25.99 19.64
N ARG A 48 -7.74 26.30 19.65
CA ARG A 48 -8.30 27.58 20.07
C ARG A 48 -8.48 27.68 21.59
N GLU A 49 -8.31 26.56 22.33
CA GLU A 49 -8.39 26.55 23.79
C GLU A 49 -7.10 27.08 24.44
N VAL A 50 -6.00 27.12 23.68
CA VAL A 50 -4.73 27.65 24.16
C VAL A 50 -4.71 29.18 24.03
N GLU A 51 -4.46 29.88 25.15
CA GLU A 51 -4.34 31.32 25.22
C GLU A 51 -3.29 31.86 24.23
N GLY A 52 -3.65 32.82 23.40
CA GLY A 52 -2.81 33.42 22.37
C GLY A 52 -2.98 32.78 20.95
N ASN A 53 -3.82 31.77 20.81
CA ASN A 53 -4.11 31.15 19.52
C ASN A 53 -5.44 31.61 18.90
N GLU A 54 -6.19 32.45 19.59
CA GLU A 54 -7.56 32.84 19.22
C GLU A 54 -7.64 33.50 17.85
N LEU A 55 -6.64 34.33 17.53
CA LEU A 55 -6.56 35.08 16.27
C LEU A 55 -5.70 34.42 15.19
N LYS A 56 -5.00 33.31 15.48
CA LYS A 56 -4.17 32.63 14.48
C LYS A 56 -5.01 32.13 13.32
N MET A 57 -4.43 32.20 12.12
CA MET A 57 -5.04 31.61 10.93
C MET A 57 -5.02 30.09 11.02
N GLU A 58 -6.06 29.47 10.50
CA GLU A 58 -6.21 28.01 10.54
C GLU A 58 -5.09 27.31 9.75
N ILE A 59 -4.73 27.86 8.60
CA ILE A 59 -3.69 27.32 7.75
C ILE A 59 -2.45 28.19 7.82
N ASP A 60 -1.45 27.75 8.58
CA ASP A 60 -0.14 28.41 8.74
C ASP A 60 1.03 27.48 8.36
N PHE A 61 0.79 26.46 7.58
CA PHE A 61 1.76 25.51 7.11
C PHE A 61 1.79 25.43 5.59
N HIS A 62 2.84 24.82 5.05
CA HIS A 62 2.96 24.59 3.61
C HIS A 62 1.91 23.58 3.12
N VAL A 63 1.11 23.98 2.13
CA VAL A 63 0.01 23.18 1.60
C VAL A 63 0.40 22.56 0.25
N GLY A 64 0.73 21.28 0.26
CA GLY A 64 0.86 20.45 -0.92
C GLY A 64 -0.41 19.63 -1.18
N LYS A 65 -0.35 18.70 -2.12
CA LYS A 65 -1.48 17.81 -2.47
C LYS A 65 -2.03 17.03 -1.26
N LYS A 66 -1.15 16.51 -0.40
CA LYS A 66 -1.53 15.73 0.79
C LYS A 66 -2.24 16.60 1.83
N GLN A 67 -1.69 17.77 2.11
CA GLN A 67 -2.27 18.71 3.07
C GLN A 67 -3.62 19.27 2.58
N LEU A 68 -3.74 19.55 1.27
CA LEU A 68 -5.00 19.99 0.69
C LEU A 68 -6.10 18.93 0.84
N LYS A 69 -5.77 17.65 0.62
CA LYS A 69 -6.70 16.53 0.87
C LYS A 69 -7.18 16.53 2.33
N GLN A 70 -6.28 16.71 3.29
CA GLN A 70 -6.61 16.77 4.72
C GLN A 70 -7.50 17.98 5.06
N ILE A 71 -7.24 19.15 4.46
CA ILE A 71 -8.07 20.35 4.66
C ILE A 71 -9.48 20.08 4.15
N LEU A 72 -9.64 19.56 2.94
CA LEU A 72 -10.94 19.26 2.35
C LEU A 72 -11.70 18.18 3.12
N GLU A 73 -11.00 17.18 3.62
CA GLU A 73 -11.58 16.14 4.48
C GLU A 73 -12.13 16.75 5.79
N LYS A 74 -11.39 17.67 6.41
CA LYS A 74 -11.90 18.39 7.60
C LYS A 74 -13.06 19.31 7.27
N VAL A 75 -13.05 19.99 6.12
CA VAL A 75 -14.17 20.84 5.68
C VAL A 75 -15.44 20.01 5.49
N ILE A 76 -15.38 18.87 4.79
CA ILE A 76 -16.57 18.04 4.57
C ILE A 76 -17.12 17.46 5.88
N ASN A 77 -16.23 17.08 6.79
CA ASN A 77 -16.62 16.53 8.09
C ASN A 77 -17.21 17.58 9.05
N THR A 78 -16.90 18.86 8.88
CA THR A 78 -17.35 19.95 9.75
C THR A 78 -18.56 20.67 9.17
N HIS A 79 -18.55 20.99 7.89
CA HIS A 79 -19.55 21.84 7.23
C HIS A 79 -20.46 21.10 6.24
N GLY A 80 -20.14 19.84 5.90
CA GLY A 80 -20.93 19.03 4.97
C GLY A 80 -20.60 19.28 3.50
N ALA A 81 -21.30 18.58 2.61
CA ALA A 81 -20.97 18.51 1.19
C ALA A 81 -21.17 19.85 0.43
N THR A 82 -22.22 20.60 0.76
CA THR A 82 -22.55 21.85 0.06
C THR A 82 -21.48 22.91 0.27
N ALA A 83 -21.09 23.16 1.52
CA ALA A 83 -20.02 24.11 1.84
C ALA A 83 -18.67 23.66 1.28
N THR A 84 -18.41 22.34 1.25
CA THR A 84 -17.19 21.80 0.65
C THR A 84 -17.13 22.05 -0.86
N ALA A 85 -18.26 21.98 -1.58
CA ALA A 85 -18.33 22.30 -2.99
C ALA A 85 -17.96 23.75 -3.28
N GLU A 86 -18.45 24.70 -2.46
CA GLU A 86 -18.08 26.11 -2.56
C GLU A 86 -16.58 26.32 -2.31
N VAL A 87 -16.03 25.73 -1.25
CA VAL A 87 -14.59 25.81 -0.95
C VAL A 87 -13.75 25.22 -2.09
N LEU A 88 -14.17 24.09 -2.68
CA LEU A 88 -13.48 23.50 -3.83
C LEU A 88 -13.46 24.42 -5.05
N ASP A 89 -14.58 25.08 -5.35
CA ASP A 89 -14.65 26.02 -6.46
C ASP A 89 -13.77 27.26 -6.19
N ASP A 90 -13.72 27.75 -4.98
CA ASP A 90 -12.87 28.88 -4.59
C ASP A 90 -11.39 28.51 -4.65
N VAL A 91 -10.99 27.33 -4.15
CA VAL A 91 -9.60 26.82 -4.25
C VAL A 91 -9.18 26.69 -5.70
N LYS A 92 -10.05 26.14 -6.56
CA LYS A 92 -9.82 26.04 -8.00
C LYS A 92 -9.63 27.43 -8.63
N ALA A 93 -10.53 28.36 -8.35
CA ALA A 93 -10.50 29.72 -8.90
C ALA A 93 -9.25 30.48 -8.49
N ILE A 94 -8.85 30.40 -7.21
CA ILE A 94 -7.64 31.07 -6.71
C ILE A 94 -6.38 30.45 -7.32
N GLY A 95 -6.34 29.13 -7.46
CA GLY A 95 -5.23 28.40 -8.09
C GLY A 95 -5.01 28.87 -9.54
N TYR A 96 -6.04 28.87 -10.37
CA TYR A 96 -5.94 29.37 -11.75
C TYR A 96 -5.58 30.85 -11.83
N LYS A 97 -6.20 31.68 -11.00
CA LYS A 97 -5.95 33.13 -10.99
C LYS A 97 -4.48 33.46 -10.68
N PHE A 98 -3.93 32.86 -9.63
CA PHE A 98 -2.56 33.18 -9.20
C PHE A 98 -1.51 32.44 -10.01
N SER A 99 -1.76 31.23 -10.52
CA SER A 99 -0.88 30.56 -11.47
C SER A 99 -0.71 31.38 -12.75
N THR A 100 -1.80 31.95 -13.29
CA THR A 100 -1.76 32.84 -14.45
C THR A 100 -1.01 34.14 -14.16
N ARG A 101 -1.27 34.77 -13.01
CA ARG A 101 -0.59 36.03 -12.63
C ARG A 101 0.90 35.84 -12.36
N ALA A 102 1.28 34.71 -11.78
CA ALA A 102 2.68 34.36 -11.53
C ALA A 102 3.42 33.93 -12.81
N ALA A 103 2.71 33.79 -13.94
CA ALA A 103 3.25 33.32 -15.21
C ALA A 103 4.05 32.00 -15.03
N MET A 104 3.46 31.04 -14.33
CA MET A 104 4.06 29.73 -14.07
C MET A 104 4.31 29.00 -15.39
N THR A 105 5.60 28.83 -15.72
CA THR A 105 6.04 28.19 -16.96
C THR A 105 7.36 27.47 -16.74
N VAL A 106 7.81 26.71 -17.73
CA VAL A 106 9.09 26.00 -17.72
C VAL A 106 10.02 26.61 -18.72
N SER A 107 11.20 27.01 -18.28
CA SER A 107 12.30 27.51 -19.11
C SER A 107 13.52 26.60 -18.96
N ILE A 108 14.37 26.59 -19.97
CA ILE A 108 15.67 25.90 -19.90
C ILE A 108 16.53 26.47 -18.78
N SER A 109 16.42 27.77 -18.48
CA SER A 109 17.13 28.42 -17.38
C SER A 109 16.71 27.93 -15.99
N ASP A 110 15.49 27.41 -15.85
CA ASP A 110 14.96 26.87 -14.58
C ASP A 110 15.60 25.51 -14.21
N MET A 111 16.19 24.83 -15.21
CA MET A 111 16.91 23.56 -15.01
C MET A 111 18.34 23.83 -14.54
N THR A 112 18.53 24.07 -13.25
CA THR A 112 19.84 24.38 -12.68
C THR A 112 20.61 23.10 -12.40
N VAL A 113 21.76 22.93 -13.06
CA VAL A 113 22.65 21.77 -12.84
C VAL A 113 23.47 22.00 -11.56
N PRO A 114 23.56 21.04 -10.63
CA PRO A 114 24.38 21.17 -9.44
C PRO A 114 25.85 21.36 -9.78
N PRO A 115 26.54 22.33 -9.17
CA PRO A 115 27.97 22.56 -9.44
C PRO A 115 28.87 21.39 -8.98
N GLN A 116 28.40 20.56 -8.04
CA GLN A 116 29.12 19.39 -7.53
C GLN A 116 29.09 18.19 -8.48
N LYS A 117 28.25 18.20 -9.51
CA LYS A 117 28.05 17.07 -10.44
C LYS A 117 29.38 16.54 -11.04
N PRO A 118 30.28 17.36 -11.61
CA PRO A 118 31.53 16.86 -12.19
C PRO A 118 32.43 16.14 -11.19
N GLU A 119 32.52 16.66 -9.96
CA GLU A 119 33.31 16.05 -8.89
C GLU A 119 32.76 14.71 -8.45
N MET A 120 31.42 14.61 -8.26
CA MET A 120 30.76 13.37 -7.89
C MET A 120 30.93 12.28 -8.95
N ILE A 121 30.78 12.64 -10.22
CA ILE A 121 30.97 11.70 -11.33
C ILE A 121 32.44 11.24 -11.42
N ALA A 122 33.40 12.13 -11.22
CA ALA A 122 34.82 11.79 -11.23
C ALA A 122 35.18 10.80 -10.11
N LYS A 123 34.70 11.02 -8.89
CA LYS A 123 34.91 10.11 -7.75
C LYS A 123 34.28 8.73 -8.01
N ALA A 124 33.08 8.69 -8.57
CA ALA A 124 32.43 7.45 -8.94
C ALA A 124 33.23 6.69 -10.00
N GLN A 125 33.75 7.40 -11.02
CA GLN A 125 34.58 6.80 -12.07
C GLN A 125 35.87 6.22 -11.51
N GLU A 126 36.57 6.91 -10.60
CA GLU A 126 37.75 6.39 -9.93
C GLU A 126 37.48 5.10 -9.15
N THR A 127 36.32 5.04 -8.48
CA THR A 127 35.89 3.84 -7.75
C THR A 127 35.63 2.68 -8.71
N VAL A 128 34.93 2.92 -9.81
CA VAL A 128 34.65 1.92 -10.85
C VAL A 128 35.95 1.43 -11.48
N ASP A 129 36.92 2.32 -11.75
CA ASP A 129 38.22 1.93 -12.29
C ASP A 129 39.02 1.06 -11.30
N ARG A 130 38.92 1.34 -10.00
CA ARG A 130 39.53 0.52 -8.94
C ARG A 130 38.89 -0.87 -8.89
N ILE A 131 37.55 -0.98 -8.94
CA ILE A 131 36.83 -2.26 -9.00
C ILE A 131 37.25 -3.05 -10.22
N THR A 132 37.35 -2.41 -11.38
CA THR A 132 37.79 -3.04 -12.63
C THR A 132 39.24 -3.53 -12.55
N LYS A 133 40.12 -2.77 -11.87
CA LYS A 133 41.51 -3.24 -11.63
C LYS A 133 41.55 -4.46 -10.71
N ASN A 134 40.71 -4.52 -9.67
CA ASN A 134 40.61 -5.68 -8.78
C ASN A 134 40.16 -6.90 -9.54
N TYR A 135 39.17 -6.76 -10.41
CA TYR A 135 38.72 -7.84 -11.31
C TYR A 135 39.85 -8.33 -12.21
N LYS A 136 40.57 -7.42 -12.89
CA LYS A 136 41.72 -7.79 -13.77
C LYS A 136 42.85 -8.49 -13.01
N ARG A 137 42.96 -8.28 -11.69
CA ARG A 137 43.91 -8.99 -10.81
C ARG A 137 43.38 -10.34 -10.33
N GLY A 138 42.14 -10.70 -10.66
CA GLY A 138 41.51 -11.95 -10.22
C GLY A 138 41.06 -11.98 -8.77
N LEU A 139 40.90 -10.81 -8.12
CA LEU A 139 40.50 -10.69 -6.71
C LEU A 139 38.98 -10.85 -6.51
N ILE A 140 38.20 -10.53 -7.52
CA ILE A 140 36.74 -10.59 -7.52
C ILE A 140 36.23 -11.28 -8.78
N THR A 141 35.04 -11.87 -8.68
CA THR A 141 34.34 -12.50 -9.81
C THR A 141 33.72 -11.45 -10.73
N GLU A 142 33.31 -11.84 -11.95
CA GLU A 142 32.61 -10.94 -12.88
C GLU A 142 31.26 -10.48 -12.32
N GLU A 143 30.55 -11.35 -11.62
CA GLU A 143 29.26 -11.05 -11.02
C GLU A 143 29.39 -10.05 -9.86
N GLU A 144 30.39 -10.23 -9.01
CA GLU A 144 30.72 -9.26 -7.96
C GLU A 144 31.13 -7.90 -8.53
N ARG A 145 31.98 -7.91 -9.57
CA ARG A 145 32.36 -6.68 -10.28
C ARG A 145 31.13 -5.92 -10.80
N TYR A 146 30.26 -6.62 -11.51
CA TYR A 146 29.02 -6.06 -12.06
C TYR A 146 28.17 -5.45 -10.95
N LYS A 147 27.94 -6.18 -9.87
CA LYS A 147 27.15 -5.73 -8.72
C LYS A 147 27.74 -4.47 -8.09
N GLU A 148 29.04 -4.46 -7.78
CA GLU A 148 29.72 -3.31 -7.17
C GLU A 148 29.68 -2.08 -8.08
N VAL A 149 29.84 -2.22 -9.40
CA VAL A 149 29.75 -1.12 -10.36
C VAL A 149 28.35 -0.52 -10.40
N VAL A 150 27.31 -1.36 -10.47
CA VAL A 150 25.92 -0.90 -10.48
C VAL A 150 25.57 -0.19 -9.17
N GLU A 151 25.96 -0.74 -8.03
CA GLU A 151 25.75 -0.12 -6.71
C GLU A 151 26.47 1.23 -6.59
N THR A 152 27.69 1.34 -7.07
CA THR A 152 28.46 2.60 -7.08
C THR A 152 27.73 3.69 -7.88
N TRP A 153 27.26 3.37 -9.07
CA TRP A 153 26.53 4.34 -9.90
C TRP A 153 25.17 4.70 -9.32
N LYS A 154 24.48 3.73 -8.73
CA LYS A 154 23.20 3.98 -8.04
C LYS A 154 23.38 4.91 -6.85
N ALA A 155 24.36 4.66 -6.00
CA ALA A 155 24.66 5.53 -4.86
C ALA A 155 25.06 6.96 -5.30
N THR A 156 25.83 7.08 -6.40
CA THR A 156 26.20 8.38 -6.97
C THR A 156 24.97 9.12 -7.51
N ASP A 157 24.06 8.43 -8.17
CA ASP A 157 22.83 8.98 -8.69
C ASP A 157 21.90 9.50 -7.58
N ASP A 158 21.79 8.75 -6.49
CA ASP A 158 21.00 9.13 -5.31
C ASP A 158 21.61 10.38 -4.62
N MET A 159 22.93 10.40 -4.40
CA MET A 159 23.62 11.57 -3.84
C MET A 159 23.48 12.81 -4.72
N LEU A 160 23.59 12.65 -6.05
CA LEU A 160 23.42 13.76 -6.98
C LEU A 160 21.97 14.28 -6.98
N THR A 161 21.01 13.40 -6.86
CA THR A 161 19.59 13.77 -6.77
C THR A 161 19.32 14.57 -5.49
N GLU A 162 19.86 14.17 -4.37
CA GLU A 162 19.75 14.90 -3.11
C GLU A 162 20.41 16.28 -3.19
N ALA A 163 21.60 16.36 -3.75
CA ALA A 163 22.30 17.62 -3.98
C ALA A 163 21.53 18.56 -4.92
N LEU A 164 20.89 18.00 -5.95
CA LEU A 164 20.04 18.75 -6.87
C LEU A 164 18.82 19.33 -6.17
N LEU A 165 18.06 18.52 -5.47
CA LEU A 165 16.83 18.95 -4.79
C LEU A 165 17.10 19.96 -3.68
N THR A 166 18.19 19.77 -2.93
CA THR A 166 18.61 20.70 -1.87
C THR A 166 19.12 22.03 -2.43
N GLY A 167 19.78 21.99 -3.60
CA GLY A 167 20.36 23.17 -4.24
C GLY A 167 19.40 23.99 -5.09
N LEU A 168 18.18 23.49 -5.37
CA LEU A 168 17.18 24.24 -6.12
C LEU A 168 16.59 25.37 -5.27
N ASP A 169 16.37 26.53 -5.91
CA ASP A 169 15.64 27.64 -5.28
C ASP A 169 14.17 27.22 -5.04
N LYS A 170 13.66 27.52 -3.86
CA LYS A 170 12.25 27.28 -3.48
C LYS A 170 11.25 27.95 -4.43
N TYR A 171 11.63 29.02 -5.09
CA TYR A 171 10.81 29.76 -6.05
C TYR A 171 11.06 29.36 -7.50
N ASN A 172 11.86 28.34 -7.74
CA ASN A 172 12.03 27.76 -9.07
C ASN A 172 10.69 27.13 -9.53
N ASN A 173 10.26 27.47 -10.74
CA ASN A 173 8.97 27.02 -11.25
C ASN A 173 8.84 25.50 -11.30
N ILE A 174 9.88 24.79 -11.73
CA ILE A 174 9.90 23.33 -11.79
C ILE A 174 9.80 22.73 -10.38
N PHE A 175 10.57 23.29 -9.44
CA PHE A 175 10.54 22.85 -8.05
C PHE A 175 9.17 23.08 -7.43
N MET A 176 8.56 24.25 -7.61
CA MET A 176 7.22 24.53 -7.06
C MET A 176 6.15 23.59 -7.62
N MET A 177 6.19 23.26 -8.91
CA MET A 177 5.24 22.33 -9.52
C MET A 177 5.35 20.92 -8.93
N ALA A 178 6.57 20.45 -8.69
CA ALA A 178 6.83 19.12 -8.14
C ALA A 178 6.55 19.06 -6.63
N ASP A 179 7.01 20.04 -5.86
CA ASP A 179 6.85 20.12 -4.41
C ASP A 179 5.37 20.27 -3.99
N SER A 180 4.60 21.04 -4.74
CA SER A 180 3.15 21.15 -4.52
C SER A 180 2.38 19.86 -4.84
N GLY A 181 2.98 18.92 -5.57
CA GLY A 181 2.33 17.70 -6.05
C GLY A 181 1.37 17.93 -7.22
N ALA A 182 1.37 19.12 -7.82
CA ALA A 182 0.51 19.44 -8.96
C ALA A 182 0.96 18.71 -10.23
N ARG A 183 2.24 18.75 -10.54
CA ARG A 183 2.82 18.09 -11.71
C ARG A 183 4.32 17.84 -11.53
N GLY A 184 4.77 16.69 -12.01
CA GLY A 184 6.17 16.32 -11.93
C GLY A 184 6.52 15.49 -10.70
N SER A 185 7.73 14.96 -10.70
CA SER A 185 8.32 14.20 -9.60
C SER A 185 9.83 14.45 -9.55
N ASP A 186 10.44 14.13 -8.42
CA ASP A 186 11.89 14.23 -8.23
C ASP A 186 12.67 13.45 -9.29
N LYS A 187 12.14 12.29 -9.72
CA LYS A 187 12.73 11.48 -10.81
C LYS A 187 12.75 12.23 -12.15
N GLN A 188 11.74 13.03 -12.44
CA GLN A 188 11.69 13.83 -13.67
C GLN A 188 12.65 15.02 -13.60
N ILE A 189 12.70 15.71 -12.45
CA ILE A 189 13.66 16.81 -12.22
C ILE A 189 15.10 16.30 -12.35
N LYS A 190 15.39 15.12 -11.80
CA LYS A 190 16.69 14.47 -11.92
C LYS A 190 17.09 14.25 -13.39
N GLN A 191 16.18 13.79 -14.23
CA GLN A 191 16.46 13.59 -15.66
C GLN A 191 16.67 14.89 -16.42
N LEU A 192 16.04 15.98 -15.97
CA LEU A 192 16.16 17.29 -16.61
C LEU A 192 17.45 18.01 -16.25
N ALA A 193 17.88 17.95 -15.00
CA ALA A 193 18.98 18.78 -14.47
C ALA A 193 20.09 18.01 -13.75
N GLY A 194 19.89 16.75 -13.40
CA GLY A 194 20.87 15.92 -12.72
C GLY A 194 21.61 14.96 -13.65
N MET A 195 21.37 13.69 -13.48
CA MET A 195 21.90 12.59 -14.28
C MET A 195 20.76 11.65 -14.66
N ARG A 196 20.71 11.16 -15.88
CA ARG A 196 19.67 10.22 -16.28
C ARG A 196 19.86 8.85 -15.61
N GLY A 197 21.10 8.46 -15.35
CA GLY A 197 21.43 7.27 -14.58
C GLY A 197 21.52 5.98 -15.39
N LEU A 198 21.36 4.87 -14.70
CA LEU A 198 21.43 3.54 -15.28
C LEU A 198 20.17 3.21 -16.08
N MET A 199 20.37 2.57 -17.24
CA MET A 199 19.30 2.12 -18.11
C MET A 199 19.23 0.59 -18.13
N ALA A 200 18.06 0.04 -18.41
CA ALA A 200 17.87 -1.39 -18.59
C ALA A 200 17.97 -1.77 -20.09
N ASP A 201 18.58 -2.91 -20.35
CA ASP A 201 18.61 -3.53 -21.68
C ASP A 201 17.23 -4.12 -22.05
N THR A 202 17.09 -4.58 -23.27
CA THR A 202 15.89 -5.25 -23.78
C THR A 202 15.52 -6.51 -23.00
N THR A 203 16.50 -7.17 -22.37
CA THR A 203 16.30 -8.34 -21.50
C THR A 203 15.88 -7.97 -20.07
N GLY A 204 15.97 -6.69 -19.69
CA GLY A 204 15.70 -6.21 -18.33
C GLY A 204 16.95 -6.10 -17.45
N ARG A 205 18.13 -6.56 -17.92
CA ARG A 205 19.39 -6.40 -17.19
C ARG A 205 19.85 -4.95 -17.23
N THR A 206 20.37 -4.44 -16.12
CA THR A 206 20.92 -3.07 -16.04
C THR A 206 22.23 -2.97 -16.84
N ILE A 207 22.34 -1.95 -17.69
CA ILE A 207 23.55 -1.66 -18.43
C ILE A 207 24.54 -0.97 -17.47
N GLU A 208 25.78 -1.48 -17.38
CA GLU A 208 26.80 -0.99 -16.45
C GLU A 208 27.23 0.47 -16.75
N LEU A 209 27.10 0.89 -18.00
CA LEU A 209 27.46 2.24 -18.43
C LEU A 209 26.26 3.18 -18.16
N PRO A 210 26.39 4.12 -17.19
CA PRO A 210 25.31 5.06 -16.91
C PRO A 210 25.26 6.18 -17.94
N ILE A 211 24.08 6.75 -18.13
CA ILE A 211 23.94 8.02 -18.84
C ILE A 211 24.25 9.15 -17.88
N LYS A 212 25.44 9.74 -18.03
CA LYS A 212 25.96 10.82 -17.14
C LYS A 212 25.34 12.17 -17.44
N SER A 213 24.87 12.36 -18.67
CA SER A 213 24.27 13.59 -19.15
C SER A 213 22.81 13.72 -18.70
N ASN A 214 22.29 14.93 -18.71
CA ASN A 214 20.89 15.26 -18.51
C ASN A 214 20.28 15.86 -19.79
N PHE A 215 18.97 16.09 -19.81
CA PHE A 215 18.33 16.66 -20.98
C PHE A 215 18.72 18.12 -21.27
N ARG A 216 19.13 18.88 -20.25
CA ARG A 216 19.60 20.24 -20.45
C ARG A 216 20.96 20.29 -21.18
N GLU A 217 21.88 19.43 -20.79
CA GLU A 217 23.22 19.32 -21.40
C GLU A 217 23.15 18.68 -22.80
N GLY A 218 22.12 17.88 -23.03
CA GLY A 218 21.99 17.03 -24.21
C GLY A 218 22.68 15.68 -24.02
N LEU A 219 22.19 14.66 -24.71
CA LEU A 219 22.73 13.30 -24.69
C LEU A 219 23.71 13.11 -25.85
N ASP A 220 24.79 12.35 -25.59
CA ASP A 220 25.65 11.86 -26.66
C ASP A 220 24.94 10.81 -27.51
N VAL A 221 25.42 10.53 -28.71
CA VAL A 221 24.79 9.60 -29.65
C VAL A 221 24.60 8.21 -29.03
N LEU A 222 25.62 7.71 -28.32
CA LEU A 222 25.56 6.43 -27.64
C LEU A 222 24.53 6.42 -26.48
N GLU A 223 24.53 7.47 -25.67
CA GLU A 223 23.60 7.64 -24.58
C GLU A 223 22.16 7.76 -25.07
N TYR A 224 21.94 8.49 -26.16
CA TYR A 224 20.63 8.59 -26.81
C TYR A 224 20.14 7.22 -27.31
N PHE A 225 21.04 6.46 -27.97
CA PHE A 225 20.68 5.15 -28.49
C PHE A 225 20.31 4.15 -27.37
N MET A 226 21.08 4.09 -26.28
CA MET A 226 20.75 3.29 -25.10
C MET A 226 19.39 3.71 -24.49
N SER A 227 19.16 5.01 -24.41
CA SER A 227 17.94 5.59 -23.92
C SER A 227 16.70 5.24 -24.78
N ALA A 228 16.89 5.23 -26.11
CA ALA A 228 15.83 4.90 -27.06
C ALA A 228 15.33 3.44 -26.94
N HIS A 229 16.22 2.50 -26.63
CA HIS A 229 15.82 1.10 -26.37
C HIS A 229 14.87 0.99 -25.19
N GLY A 230 15.21 1.59 -24.06
CA GLY A 230 14.36 1.61 -22.87
C GLY A 230 13.00 2.28 -23.11
N ALA A 231 13.00 3.41 -23.80
CA ALA A 231 11.78 4.14 -24.13
C ALA A 231 10.86 3.32 -25.06
N ARG A 232 11.41 2.70 -26.11
CA ARG A 232 10.63 1.87 -27.04
C ARG A 232 10.06 0.64 -26.34
N LYS A 233 10.87 -0.06 -25.53
CA LYS A 233 10.39 -1.18 -24.71
C LYS A 233 9.27 -0.74 -23.80
N GLY A 234 9.43 0.41 -23.11
CA GLY A 234 8.41 0.98 -22.25
C GLY A 234 7.08 1.22 -22.94
N MET A 235 7.10 1.82 -24.14
CA MET A 235 5.88 2.05 -24.91
C MET A 235 5.22 0.76 -25.38
N ALA A 236 6.01 -0.20 -25.88
CA ALA A 236 5.50 -1.50 -26.33
C ALA A 236 4.88 -2.30 -25.20
N ASP A 237 5.58 -2.39 -24.05
CA ASP A 237 5.09 -3.11 -22.88
C ASP A 237 3.81 -2.48 -22.30
N THR A 238 3.72 -1.14 -22.28
CA THR A 238 2.51 -0.44 -21.84
C THR A 238 1.33 -0.79 -22.73
N ALA A 239 1.51 -0.76 -24.06
CA ALA A 239 0.46 -1.12 -25.01
C ALA A 239 -0.02 -2.56 -24.85
N LEU A 240 0.91 -3.53 -24.70
CA LEU A 240 0.58 -4.94 -24.53
C LEU A 240 -0.10 -5.23 -23.19
N ARG A 241 0.42 -4.67 -22.10
CA ARG A 241 -0.10 -4.93 -20.75
C ARG A 241 -1.42 -4.23 -20.43
N THR A 242 -1.81 -3.23 -21.20
CA THR A 242 -3.15 -2.65 -21.08
C THR A 242 -4.22 -3.71 -21.34
N ALA A 243 -3.98 -4.60 -22.30
CA ALA A 243 -4.87 -5.72 -22.59
C ALA A 243 -4.93 -6.70 -21.40
N ASP A 244 -3.79 -7.01 -20.78
CA ASP A 244 -3.72 -7.91 -19.61
C ASP A 244 -4.49 -7.35 -18.43
N SER A 245 -4.36 -6.04 -18.14
CA SER A 245 -5.13 -5.35 -17.10
C SER A 245 -6.63 -5.42 -17.37
N GLY A 246 -7.07 -5.20 -18.61
CA GLY A 246 -8.46 -5.33 -19.00
C GLY A 246 -8.99 -6.76 -18.85
N TYR A 247 -8.19 -7.75 -19.21
CA TYR A 247 -8.54 -9.16 -19.07
C TYR A 247 -8.61 -9.60 -17.60
N LEU A 248 -7.68 -9.14 -16.75
CA LEU A 248 -7.78 -9.36 -15.29
C LEU A 248 -9.07 -8.77 -14.73
N THR A 249 -9.40 -7.52 -15.05
CA THR A 249 -10.61 -6.85 -14.58
C THR A 249 -11.86 -7.64 -14.99
N ARG A 250 -11.94 -8.10 -16.24
CA ARG A 250 -13.05 -8.92 -16.71
C ARG A 250 -13.21 -10.21 -15.89
N ARG A 251 -12.12 -10.95 -15.64
CA ARG A 251 -12.17 -12.18 -14.84
C ARG A 251 -12.61 -11.90 -13.40
N LEU A 252 -12.14 -10.81 -12.79
CA LEU A 252 -12.57 -10.41 -11.46
C LEU A 252 -14.08 -10.07 -11.42
N VAL A 253 -14.60 -9.37 -12.44
CA VAL A 253 -16.04 -9.11 -12.56
C VAL A 253 -16.83 -10.42 -12.69
N ASP A 254 -16.40 -11.33 -13.56
CA ASP A 254 -17.09 -12.60 -13.77
C ASP A 254 -17.21 -13.42 -12.49
N VAL A 255 -16.19 -13.41 -11.63
CA VAL A 255 -16.16 -14.13 -10.34
C VAL A 255 -17.00 -13.45 -9.26
N SER A 256 -17.03 -12.13 -9.24
CA SER A 256 -17.61 -11.35 -8.13
C SER A 256 -18.98 -10.72 -8.42
N GLN A 257 -19.49 -10.79 -9.66
CA GLN A 257 -20.74 -10.11 -10.06
C GLN A 257 -21.98 -10.52 -9.24
N GLU A 258 -21.99 -11.73 -8.71
CA GLU A 258 -23.11 -12.22 -7.89
C GLU A 258 -23.12 -11.63 -6.46
N LEU A 259 -22.05 -10.97 -6.03
CA LEU A 259 -21.96 -10.35 -4.72
C LEU A 259 -22.67 -9.01 -4.68
N ILE A 260 -23.88 -9.05 -4.12
CA ILE A 260 -24.76 -7.89 -3.92
C ILE A 260 -25.09 -7.80 -2.43
N ILE A 261 -25.38 -6.61 -1.92
CA ILE A 261 -25.91 -6.44 -0.57
C ILE A 261 -27.37 -6.87 -0.54
N HIS A 262 -27.66 -7.99 0.11
CA HIS A 262 -29.04 -8.52 0.22
C HIS A 262 -29.72 -8.12 1.54
N ASP A 263 -29.00 -8.21 2.65
CA ASP A 263 -29.53 -8.02 3.98
C ASP A 263 -28.87 -6.84 4.69
N THR A 264 -29.56 -6.29 5.66
CA THR A 264 -28.99 -5.25 6.54
C THR A 264 -28.03 -5.88 7.55
N ASP A 265 -28.39 -7.01 8.15
CA ASP A 265 -27.57 -7.71 9.13
C ASP A 265 -27.73 -9.22 9.01
N CYS A 266 -26.62 -9.96 8.94
CA CYS A 266 -26.63 -11.43 8.90
C CYS A 266 -26.82 -12.08 10.28
N VAL A 267 -26.81 -11.29 11.36
CA VAL A 267 -26.92 -11.75 12.74
C VAL A 267 -28.32 -11.53 13.25
N LYS A 268 -28.97 -12.60 13.75
CA LYS A 268 -30.23 -12.50 14.43
C LYS A 268 -30.04 -12.01 15.88
N PRO A 269 -31.05 -11.34 16.48
CA PRO A 269 -30.97 -10.91 17.86
C PRO A 269 -30.63 -12.07 18.81
N GLY A 270 -29.57 -11.88 19.64
CA GLY A 270 -29.13 -12.90 20.60
C GLY A 270 -28.05 -13.87 20.10
N GLN A 271 -27.65 -13.79 18.83
CA GLN A 271 -26.54 -14.57 18.32
C GLN A 271 -25.21 -13.78 18.46
N PRO A 272 -24.07 -14.50 18.59
CA PRO A 272 -22.75 -13.85 18.64
C PRO A 272 -22.45 -13.13 17.32
N ILE A 273 -21.87 -11.94 17.42
CA ILE A 273 -21.52 -11.11 16.27
C ILE A 273 -20.28 -11.74 15.59
N PRO A 274 -20.35 -12.08 14.30
CA PRO A 274 -19.20 -12.57 13.57
C PRO A 274 -18.19 -11.45 13.39
N GLY A 275 -16.93 -11.75 13.54
CA GLY A 275 -15.86 -10.77 13.37
C GLY A 275 -14.50 -11.43 13.44
N MET A 276 -13.49 -10.66 13.07
CA MET A 276 -12.12 -11.10 13.12
C MET A 276 -11.22 -10.01 13.65
N TYR A 277 -10.17 -10.40 14.35
CA TYR A 277 -9.13 -9.49 14.79
C TYR A 277 -8.29 -9.06 13.59
N VAL A 278 -8.10 -7.76 13.44
CA VAL A 278 -7.23 -7.16 12.45
C VAL A 278 -6.14 -6.33 13.13
N SER A 279 -4.94 -6.38 12.58
CA SER A 279 -3.78 -5.60 13.00
C SER A 279 -3.21 -4.84 11.82
N ALA A 280 -2.26 -3.92 12.05
CA ALA A 280 -1.53 -3.27 10.97
C ALA A 280 -0.77 -4.31 10.14
N PHE A 281 -0.69 -4.10 8.82
CA PHE A 281 0.17 -4.91 7.95
C PHE A 281 1.59 -4.36 7.98
N MET A 282 2.53 -5.23 8.33
CA MET A 282 3.96 -4.91 8.44
C MET A 282 4.77 -5.68 7.40
N ASP A 283 5.76 -5.03 6.80
CA ASP A 283 6.82 -5.67 6.01
C ASP A 283 8.16 -5.45 6.73
N GLY A 284 8.57 -6.43 7.54
CA GLY A 284 9.67 -6.25 8.47
C GLY A 284 9.38 -5.15 9.48
N ASN A 285 10.11 -4.03 9.40
CA ASN A 285 9.92 -2.87 10.27
C ASN A 285 9.09 -1.74 9.61
N GLU A 286 8.71 -1.87 8.36
CA GLU A 286 7.94 -0.88 7.62
C GLU A 286 6.45 -1.21 7.68
N GLU A 287 5.64 -0.21 8.00
CA GLU A 287 4.18 -0.33 8.04
C GLU A 287 3.62 -0.14 6.61
N ILE A 288 3.03 -1.19 6.05
CA ILE A 288 2.38 -1.15 4.74
C ILE A 288 1.03 -0.47 4.85
N GLU A 289 0.22 -0.87 5.83
CA GLU A 289 -1.11 -0.34 6.07
C GLU A 289 -1.37 -0.23 7.57
N SER A 290 -1.79 0.96 8.03
CA SER A 290 -2.05 1.22 9.44
C SER A 290 -3.33 0.55 9.94
N LEU A 291 -3.37 0.23 11.22
CA LEU A 291 -4.58 -0.29 11.85
C LEU A 291 -5.75 0.70 11.72
N GLN A 292 -5.47 2.01 11.81
CA GLN A 292 -6.49 3.05 11.64
C GLN A 292 -7.17 2.98 10.27
N GLU A 293 -6.41 2.80 9.18
CA GLU A 293 -6.96 2.66 7.83
C GLU A 293 -7.81 1.41 7.70
N ARG A 294 -7.35 0.29 8.26
CA ARG A 294 -8.05 -0.99 8.20
C ARG A 294 -9.38 -1.01 8.95
N ILE A 295 -9.49 -0.31 10.08
CA ILE A 295 -10.73 -0.28 10.89
C ILE A 295 -11.70 0.81 10.45
N THR A 296 -11.26 1.84 9.72
CA THR A 296 -12.12 2.95 9.29
C THR A 296 -13.19 2.46 8.32
N GLY A 297 -14.44 2.84 8.60
CA GLY A 297 -15.59 2.44 7.78
C GLY A 297 -16.06 1.00 8.01
N ARG A 298 -15.53 0.29 9.00
CA ARG A 298 -15.98 -1.06 9.40
C ARG A 298 -16.90 -0.99 10.60
N PHE A 299 -17.71 -2.04 10.80
CA PHE A 299 -18.47 -2.21 12.03
C PHE A 299 -17.64 -2.97 13.05
N SER A 300 -17.63 -2.49 14.29
CA SER A 300 -16.99 -3.21 15.38
C SER A 300 -17.77 -4.47 15.75
N ALA A 301 -17.06 -5.55 16.05
CA ALA A 301 -17.67 -6.79 16.55
C ALA A 301 -17.76 -6.82 18.09
N GLU A 302 -16.95 -6.01 18.78
CA GLU A 302 -16.86 -5.91 20.23
C GLU A 302 -16.85 -4.45 20.67
N ASP A 303 -17.15 -4.21 21.96
CA ASP A 303 -17.05 -2.87 22.55
C ASP A 303 -15.59 -2.46 22.68
N ILE A 304 -15.22 -1.31 22.09
CA ILE A 304 -13.88 -0.72 22.22
C ILE A 304 -13.93 0.30 23.35
N LYS A 305 -13.07 0.11 24.37
CA LYS A 305 -13.07 0.91 25.60
C LYS A 305 -11.80 1.75 25.73
N ASP A 306 -11.92 2.82 26.49
CA ASP A 306 -10.83 3.70 26.95
C ASP A 306 -10.27 3.19 28.29
N LYS A 307 -9.15 3.73 28.74
CA LYS A 307 -8.52 3.47 30.07
C LYS A 307 -9.47 3.68 31.25
N ASP A 308 -10.41 4.59 31.12
CA ASP A 308 -11.41 4.91 32.12
C ASP A 308 -12.64 3.99 32.06
N GLY A 309 -12.63 2.98 31.17
CA GLY A 309 -13.76 2.07 30.96
C GLY A 309 -14.91 2.62 30.13
N ASN A 310 -14.78 3.84 29.60
CA ASN A 310 -15.78 4.42 28.72
C ASN A 310 -15.76 3.75 27.35
N VAL A 311 -16.92 3.46 26.78
CA VAL A 311 -17.04 2.85 25.46
C VAL A 311 -16.85 3.91 24.38
N ILE A 312 -15.80 3.78 23.58
CA ILE A 312 -15.52 4.65 22.41
C ILE A 312 -16.42 4.23 21.24
N VAL A 313 -16.50 2.93 20.96
CA VAL A 313 -17.34 2.36 19.92
C VAL A 313 -18.05 1.13 20.51
N LYS A 314 -19.38 1.11 20.43
CA LYS A 314 -20.17 -0.06 20.84
C LYS A 314 -20.09 -1.16 19.80
N ALA A 315 -20.25 -2.40 20.24
CA ALA A 315 -20.40 -3.54 19.34
C ALA A 315 -21.49 -3.28 18.30
N ASN A 316 -21.27 -3.75 17.08
CA ASN A 316 -22.18 -3.60 15.94
C ASN A 316 -22.47 -2.14 15.51
N HIS A 317 -21.57 -1.22 15.81
CA HIS A 317 -21.61 0.16 15.35
C HIS A 317 -20.44 0.48 14.43
N MET A 318 -20.68 1.37 13.48
CA MET A 318 -19.68 1.76 12.50
C MET A 318 -18.57 2.61 13.12
N ILE A 319 -17.32 2.28 12.79
CA ILE A 319 -16.13 3.03 13.14
C ILE A 319 -15.93 4.12 12.09
N THR A 320 -16.43 5.32 12.38
CA THR A 320 -16.23 6.49 11.52
C THR A 320 -14.76 6.96 11.61
N PRO A 321 -14.24 7.77 10.66
CA PRO A 321 -12.87 8.28 10.72
C PRO A 321 -12.52 8.95 12.05
N ARG A 322 -13.43 9.75 12.61
CA ARG A 322 -13.26 10.39 13.93
C ARG A 322 -13.19 9.38 15.08
N ARG A 323 -14.01 8.31 15.01
CA ARG A 323 -13.97 7.23 16.00
C ARG A 323 -12.69 6.42 15.87
N ALA A 324 -12.24 6.12 14.65
CA ALA A 324 -10.98 5.43 14.40
C ALA A 324 -9.78 6.20 15.01
N GLU A 325 -9.73 7.50 14.82
CA GLU A 325 -8.69 8.35 15.43
C GLU A 325 -8.73 8.30 16.98
N ARG A 326 -9.94 8.32 17.57
CA ARG A 326 -10.09 8.18 19.02
C ARG A 326 -9.68 6.79 19.51
N VAL A 327 -10.01 5.73 18.78
CA VAL A 327 -9.60 4.36 19.09
C VAL A 327 -8.08 4.24 19.12
N MET A 328 -7.39 4.81 18.13
CA MET A 328 -5.92 4.80 18.08
C MET A 328 -5.27 5.61 19.20
N LYS A 329 -5.89 6.73 19.61
CA LYS A 329 -5.33 7.60 20.66
C LYS A 329 -5.64 7.14 22.08
N LYS A 330 -6.81 6.58 22.32
CA LYS A 330 -7.35 6.33 23.67
C LYS A 330 -7.76 4.89 23.93
N GLY A 331 -7.93 4.09 22.88
CA GLY A 331 -8.35 2.69 23.01
C GLY A 331 -7.28 1.84 23.70
N VAL A 332 -7.71 0.94 24.57
CA VAL A 332 -6.86 0.02 25.31
C VAL A 332 -7.41 -1.39 25.25
N ASP A 333 -6.51 -2.36 25.36
CA ASP A 333 -6.84 -3.77 25.53
C ASP A 333 -7.30 -4.08 26.97
N GLU A 334 -7.62 -5.34 27.25
CA GLU A 334 -8.01 -5.80 28.58
C GLU A 334 -6.91 -5.61 29.63
N ASN A 335 -5.67 -5.47 29.20
CA ASN A 335 -4.50 -5.26 30.06
C ASN A 335 -4.15 -3.77 30.25
N GLY A 336 -4.87 -2.87 29.59
CA GLY A 336 -4.63 -1.41 29.64
C GLY A 336 -3.52 -0.90 28.72
N ASN A 337 -3.02 -1.73 27.78
CA ASN A 337 -2.05 -1.35 26.77
C ASN A 337 -2.76 -0.76 25.53
N ALA A 338 -2.02 -0.02 24.71
CA ALA A 338 -2.53 0.47 23.44
C ALA A 338 -2.99 -0.69 22.54
N LEU A 339 -4.09 -0.49 21.82
CA LEU A 339 -4.65 -1.53 20.96
C LEU A 339 -3.72 -1.84 19.78
N GLU A 340 -3.28 -3.08 19.69
CA GLU A 340 -2.56 -3.62 18.54
C GLU A 340 -3.50 -4.34 17.57
N GLN A 341 -4.63 -4.81 18.07
CA GLN A 341 -5.64 -5.53 17.32
C GLN A 341 -7.05 -5.05 17.68
N VAL A 342 -7.92 -5.01 16.71
CA VAL A 342 -9.33 -4.67 16.88
C VAL A 342 -10.18 -5.72 16.19
N LYS A 343 -11.25 -6.19 16.86
CA LYS A 343 -12.18 -7.12 16.26
C LYS A 343 -13.24 -6.38 15.48
N ILE A 344 -13.26 -6.57 14.19
CA ILE A 344 -14.18 -5.92 13.26
C ILE A 344 -15.00 -6.94 12.49
N ARG A 345 -16.16 -6.52 12.02
CA ARG A 345 -16.97 -7.31 11.07
C ARG A 345 -16.36 -7.15 9.67
N THR A 346 -16.22 -8.27 8.98
CA THR A 346 -15.68 -8.30 7.63
C THR A 346 -16.55 -9.13 6.70
N ILE A 347 -16.33 -8.96 5.41
CA ILE A 347 -16.99 -9.75 4.36
C ILE A 347 -16.62 -11.23 4.49
N LEU A 348 -15.40 -11.53 4.93
CA LEU A 348 -14.87 -12.89 5.07
C LEU A 348 -15.61 -13.70 6.14
N THR A 349 -16.18 -13.05 7.14
CA THR A 349 -16.93 -13.69 8.24
C THR A 349 -18.43 -13.56 8.10
N CYS A 350 -18.93 -12.98 7.02
CA CYS A 350 -20.37 -12.80 6.79
C CYS A 350 -21.09 -14.15 6.58
N LYS A 351 -22.19 -14.39 7.32
CA LYS A 351 -22.97 -15.62 7.27
C LYS A 351 -24.12 -15.61 6.26
N CYS A 352 -24.22 -14.59 5.39
CA CYS A 352 -25.22 -14.58 4.32
C CYS A 352 -24.88 -15.62 3.26
N LYS A 353 -25.82 -16.47 2.90
CA LYS A 353 -25.68 -17.49 1.84
C LYS A 353 -25.62 -16.87 0.46
N SER A 354 -26.43 -15.86 0.21
CA SER A 354 -26.44 -15.10 -1.03
C SER A 354 -25.94 -13.68 -0.77
N GLY A 355 -24.89 -13.27 -1.46
CA GLY A 355 -24.31 -11.95 -1.27
C GLY A 355 -23.65 -11.71 0.09
N VAL A 356 -23.76 -10.49 0.59
CA VAL A 356 -23.24 -10.06 1.88
C VAL A 356 -24.21 -9.09 2.55
N CYS A 357 -24.15 -8.94 3.88
CA CYS A 357 -24.96 -7.97 4.58
C CYS A 357 -24.28 -6.59 4.66
N SER A 358 -25.08 -5.54 4.83
CA SER A 358 -24.63 -4.16 4.93
C SER A 358 -23.63 -3.95 6.06
N ARG A 359 -23.84 -4.56 7.23
CA ARG A 359 -22.97 -4.39 8.40
C ARG A 359 -21.61 -5.07 8.24
N CYS A 360 -21.55 -6.24 7.60
CA CYS A 360 -20.26 -6.90 7.33
C CYS A 360 -19.46 -6.18 6.25
N TYR A 361 -20.13 -5.54 5.30
CA TYR A 361 -19.44 -4.71 4.31
C TYR A 361 -18.99 -3.37 4.90
N GLY A 362 -19.84 -2.72 5.68
CA GLY A 362 -19.55 -1.44 6.33
C GLY A 362 -19.92 -0.22 5.50
N ALA A 363 -19.06 0.81 5.50
CA ALA A 363 -19.31 2.06 4.82
C ALA A 363 -19.19 1.96 3.30
N ASN A 364 -20.05 2.70 2.59
CA ASN A 364 -19.87 3.01 1.18
C ASN A 364 -18.71 4.01 1.05
N MET A 365 -17.74 3.73 0.19
CA MET A 365 -16.52 4.54 0.05
C MET A 365 -16.77 5.92 -0.56
N ALA A 366 -17.89 6.10 -1.29
CA ALA A 366 -18.22 7.38 -1.90
C ALA A 366 -18.92 8.34 -0.93
N THR A 367 -19.84 7.83 -0.08
CA THR A 367 -20.66 8.65 0.82
C THR A 367 -20.15 8.65 2.25
N GLY A 368 -19.36 7.66 2.66
CA GLY A 368 -18.94 7.45 4.06
C GLY A 368 -20.04 6.91 4.98
N GLU A 369 -21.24 6.71 4.47
CA GLU A 369 -22.37 6.12 5.19
C GLU A 369 -22.43 4.60 5.02
N ALA A 370 -23.21 3.93 5.84
CA ALA A 370 -23.41 2.49 5.69
C ALA A 370 -24.01 2.16 4.31
N VAL A 371 -23.47 1.12 3.67
CA VAL A 371 -23.90 0.68 2.35
C VAL A 371 -25.39 0.30 2.36
N GLN A 372 -26.11 0.61 1.29
CA GLN A 372 -27.52 0.29 1.15
C GLN A 372 -27.73 -1.09 0.56
N VAL A 373 -28.90 -1.68 0.85
CA VAL A 373 -29.33 -2.96 0.25
C VAL A 373 -29.54 -2.73 -1.25
N GLY A 374 -29.05 -3.68 -2.06
CA GLY A 374 -29.11 -3.62 -3.53
C GLY A 374 -27.84 -3.14 -4.21
N GLU A 375 -26.84 -2.64 -3.49
CA GLU A 375 -25.55 -2.24 -4.09
C GLU A 375 -24.74 -3.45 -4.58
N ALA A 376 -24.23 -3.35 -5.82
CA ALA A 376 -23.44 -4.39 -6.47
C ALA A 376 -21.95 -4.27 -6.07
N VAL A 377 -21.64 -4.63 -4.84
CA VAL A 377 -20.30 -4.47 -4.26
C VAL A 377 -19.21 -5.33 -4.92
N GLY A 378 -19.61 -6.45 -5.52
CA GLY A 378 -18.69 -7.32 -6.24
C GLY A 378 -18.13 -6.67 -7.50
N ILE A 379 -18.98 -6.03 -8.30
CA ILE A 379 -18.55 -5.29 -9.51
C ILE A 379 -17.71 -4.08 -9.11
N MET A 380 -18.11 -3.36 -8.07
CA MET A 380 -17.33 -2.23 -7.54
C MET A 380 -15.94 -2.66 -7.09
N ALA A 381 -15.82 -3.80 -6.43
CA ALA A 381 -14.53 -4.35 -6.00
C ALA A 381 -13.63 -4.69 -7.20
N ALA A 382 -14.16 -5.40 -8.19
CA ALA A 382 -13.43 -5.76 -9.39
C ALA A 382 -12.93 -4.54 -10.17
N GLN A 383 -13.77 -3.52 -10.31
CA GLN A 383 -13.42 -2.27 -10.97
C GLN A 383 -12.38 -1.47 -10.18
N SER A 384 -12.49 -1.42 -8.86
CA SER A 384 -11.53 -0.72 -7.98
C SER A 384 -10.15 -1.36 -7.96
N ILE A 385 -10.07 -2.68 -8.13
CA ILE A 385 -8.82 -3.42 -8.28
C ILE A 385 -8.25 -3.26 -9.70
N GLY A 386 -9.11 -3.28 -10.71
CA GLY A 386 -8.71 -3.27 -12.12
C GLY A 386 -8.31 -1.90 -12.67
N GLU A 387 -8.98 -0.83 -12.23
CA GLU A 387 -8.66 0.53 -12.69
C GLU A 387 -7.18 0.90 -12.50
N PRO A 388 -6.58 0.72 -11.32
CA PRO A 388 -5.16 1.03 -11.14
C PRO A 388 -4.21 0.07 -11.87
N GLY A 389 -4.69 -1.05 -12.39
CA GLY A 389 -3.88 -2.05 -13.10
C GLY A 389 -3.09 -1.45 -14.27
N THR A 390 -3.67 -0.52 -15.00
CA THR A 390 -2.97 0.21 -16.08
C THR A 390 -1.84 1.09 -15.52
N GLN A 391 -2.01 1.68 -14.36
CA GLN A 391 -0.98 2.48 -13.70
C GLN A 391 0.16 1.59 -13.18
N LEU A 392 -0.13 0.40 -12.67
CA LEU A 392 0.86 -0.60 -12.29
C LEU A 392 1.74 -0.99 -13.49
N THR A 393 1.16 -1.14 -14.68
CA THR A 393 1.92 -1.45 -15.89
C THR A 393 2.83 -0.31 -16.32
N MET A 394 2.40 0.94 -16.17
CA MET A 394 3.19 2.13 -16.53
C MET A 394 4.37 2.37 -15.60
N ARG A 395 4.24 2.09 -14.31
CA ARG A 395 5.25 2.44 -13.30
C ARG A 395 6.36 1.41 -13.13
N THR A 396 6.17 0.16 -13.52
CA THR A 396 7.20 -0.90 -13.44
C THR A 396 8.43 -0.65 -14.30
N PHE A 397 8.37 0.27 -15.27
CA PHE A 397 9.51 0.63 -16.13
C PHE A 397 10.54 1.54 -15.49
N HIS A 398 10.17 2.29 -14.45
CA HIS A 398 11.05 3.30 -13.86
C HIS A 398 11.89 2.77 -12.69
N ASN A 399 11.55 1.62 -12.19
CA ASN A 399 12.37 0.92 -11.22
C ASN A 399 13.27 -0.06 -11.99
N GLY A 400 14.40 0.44 -12.49
CA GLY A 400 15.51 -0.40 -12.91
C GLY A 400 15.95 -1.22 -11.70
N GLY A 401 15.19 -2.25 -11.38
CA GLY A 401 15.53 -3.19 -10.34
C GLY A 401 16.84 -3.85 -10.72
N VAL A 402 17.76 -3.91 -9.79
CA VAL A 402 18.88 -4.82 -9.87
C VAL A 402 18.27 -6.18 -10.13
N ALA A 403 18.55 -6.77 -11.29
CA ALA A 403 18.12 -8.11 -11.63
C ALA A 403 18.81 -9.06 -10.64
N GLY A 404 18.11 -9.45 -9.62
CA GLY A 404 18.64 -10.34 -8.60
C GLY A 404 17.66 -11.38 -8.13
N ASP A 405 16.36 -11.16 -8.32
CA ASP A 405 15.39 -12.12 -7.83
C ASP A 405 14.32 -12.39 -8.90
N ASP A 406 14.07 -13.65 -9.17
CA ASP A 406 12.96 -14.18 -9.99
C ASP A 406 11.57 -13.89 -9.37
N ILE A 407 11.47 -12.84 -8.54
CA ILE A 407 10.23 -12.42 -7.87
C ILE A 407 9.38 -11.65 -8.87
N THR A 408 8.23 -12.19 -9.18
CA THR A 408 7.23 -11.53 -10.03
C THR A 408 6.72 -10.27 -9.33
N GLN A 409 6.76 -9.12 -9.99
CA GLN A 409 6.34 -7.83 -9.44
C GLN A 409 5.25 -7.18 -10.28
N GLY A 410 4.50 -6.24 -9.68
CA GLY A 410 3.47 -5.47 -10.35
C GLY A 410 2.25 -6.30 -10.74
N LEU A 411 1.61 -5.97 -11.88
CA LEU A 411 0.39 -6.62 -12.35
C LEU A 411 0.50 -8.15 -12.51
N PRO A 412 1.59 -8.72 -13.06
CA PRO A 412 1.75 -10.16 -13.11
C PRO A 412 1.70 -10.85 -11.74
N ARG A 413 2.18 -10.19 -10.68
CA ARG A 413 2.09 -10.72 -9.31
C ARG A 413 0.66 -10.72 -8.79
N VAL A 414 -0.09 -9.65 -9.05
CA VAL A 414 -1.51 -9.58 -8.68
C VAL A 414 -2.31 -10.67 -9.39
N GLU A 415 -2.04 -10.90 -10.67
CA GLU A 415 -2.66 -11.95 -11.45
C GLU A 415 -2.32 -13.35 -10.91
N GLU A 416 -1.04 -13.59 -10.59
CA GLU A 416 -0.56 -14.82 -9.96
C GLU A 416 -1.27 -15.11 -8.63
N LEU A 417 -1.47 -14.08 -7.80
CA LEU A 417 -2.17 -14.20 -6.52
C LEU A 417 -3.66 -14.51 -6.71
N PHE A 418 -4.38 -13.74 -7.54
CA PHE A 418 -5.81 -13.97 -7.75
C PHE A 418 -6.14 -15.27 -8.51
N GLU A 419 -5.22 -15.82 -9.23
CA GLU A 419 -5.35 -17.15 -9.83
C GLU A 419 -4.78 -18.26 -8.94
N ALA A 420 -4.24 -17.92 -7.78
CA ALA A 420 -3.57 -18.84 -6.86
C ALA A 420 -2.54 -19.76 -7.56
N ARG A 421 -1.81 -19.22 -8.54
CA ARG A 421 -0.77 -19.95 -9.26
C ARG A 421 0.44 -20.18 -8.36
N LYS A 422 1.16 -21.28 -8.63
CA LYS A 422 2.46 -21.52 -7.98
C LYS A 422 3.46 -20.44 -8.41
N PRO A 423 4.05 -19.69 -7.48
CA PRO A 423 5.01 -18.62 -7.79
C PRO A 423 6.25 -19.14 -8.53
N LYS A 424 6.83 -18.31 -9.39
CA LYS A 424 8.09 -18.64 -10.08
C LYS A 424 9.26 -18.68 -9.10
N GLY A 425 9.39 -17.68 -8.24
CA GLY A 425 10.38 -17.65 -7.15
C GLY A 425 9.78 -18.22 -5.86
N LEU A 426 9.56 -19.53 -5.80
CA LEU A 426 8.92 -20.19 -4.67
C LEU A 426 9.82 -20.21 -3.43
N ALA A 427 9.32 -19.68 -2.32
CA ALA A 427 9.90 -19.89 -0.99
C ALA A 427 9.58 -21.32 -0.49
N ILE A 428 10.56 -21.97 0.10
CA ILE A 428 10.36 -23.25 0.77
C ILE A 428 9.89 -22.95 2.20
N ILE A 429 8.79 -23.59 2.60
CA ILE A 429 8.21 -23.46 3.94
C ILE A 429 8.26 -24.78 4.69
N THR A 430 8.32 -24.71 6.03
CA THR A 430 8.26 -25.91 6.85
C THR A 430 6.83 -26.41 7.03
N GLU A 431 6.60 -27.71 7.00
CA GLU A 431 5.27 -28.31 7.19
C GLU A 431 4.87 -28.41 8.67
N PHE A 432 5.84 -28.43 9.58
CA PHE A 432 5.60 -28.53 11.01
C PHE A 432 6.58 -27.66 11.81
N ALA A 433 6.22 -27.39 13.06
CA ALA A 433 7.06 -26.62 13.96
C ALA A 433 8.25 -27.45 14.46
N GLY A 434 9.42 -26.83 14.56
CA GLY A 434 10.62 -27.50 15.06
C GLY A 434 11.85 -26.62 15.03
N ARG A 435 13.00 -27.22 15.39
CA ARG A 435 14.29 -26.57 15.33
C ARG A 435 14.93 -26.80 13.97
N ALA A 436 15.39 -25.74 13.32
CA ALA A 436 16.08 -25.82 12.04
C ALA A 436 17.57 -26.03 12.22
N THR A 437 18.14 -26.96 11.46
CA THR A 437 19.59 -27.20 11.35
C THR A 437 19.99 -27.04 9.90
N ILE A 438 20.94 -26.17 9.60
CA ILE A 438 21.45 -25.95 8.24
C ILE A 438 22.62 -26.91 8.01
N SER A 439 22.50 -27.76 6.99
CA SER A 439 23.56 -28.65 6.52
C SER A 439 24.02 -28.20 5.14
N ASP A 440 25.21 -27.63 5.09
CA ASP A 440 25.81 -27.18 3.82
C ASP A 440 27.01 -28.06 3.48
N THR A 441 26.80 -29.02 2.58
CA THR A 441 27.84 -29.90 2.06
C THR A 441 28.16 -29.53 0.63
N LYS A 442 29.40 -29.82 0.17
CA LYS A 442 29.84 -29.47 -1.21
C LYS A 442 28.93 -30.01 -2.34
N LYS A 443 28.00 -30.89 -2.03
CA LYS A 443 27.08 -31.50 -3.01
C LYS A 443 25.60 -31.18 -2.78
N LYS A 444 25.21 -30.83 -1.58
CA LYS A 444 23.81 -30.58 -1.19
C LYS A 444 23.73 -29.51 -0.12
N ARG A 445 22.78 -28.63 -0.28
CA ARG A 445 22.40 -27.63 0.73
C ARG A 445 21.02 -27.99 1.22
N GLU A 446 20.91 -28.35 2.50
CA GLU A 446 19.66 -28.84 3.09
C GLU A 446 19.40 -28.12 4.42
N VAL A 447 18.13 -27.88 4.71
CA VAL A 447 17.67 -27.44 6.03
C VAL A 447 16.86 -28.58 6.62
N ILE A 448 17.29 -29.07 7.78
CA ILE A 448 16.62 -30.15 8.51
C ILE A 448 15.82 -29.51 9.64
N VAL A 449 14.50 -29.69 9.61
CA VAL A 449 13.60 -29.25 10.68
C VAL A 449 13.23 -30.47 11.52
N THR A 450 13.54 -30.44 12.82
CA THR A 450 13.25 -31.51 13.76
C THR A 450 12.30 -31.00 14.84
N ASN A 451 11.19 -31.69 15.01
CA ASN A 451 10.30 -31.47 16.15
C ASN A 451 10.81 -32.26 17.36
N GLU A 452 11.17 -31.55 18.42
CA GLU A 452 11.71 -32.16 19.65
C GLU A 452 10.64 -32.92 20.44
N GLU A 453 9.35 -32.60 20.25
CA GLU A 453 8.24 -33.23 20.98
C GLU A 453 7.77 -34.53 20.32
N THR A 454 7.63 -34.53 18.98
CA THR A 454 7.14 -35.69 18.22
C THR A 454 8.24 -36.57 17.68
N GLY A 455 9.49 -36.08 17.64
CA GLY A 455 10.63 -36.76 17.03
C GLY A 455 10.61 -36.80 15.49
N GLU A 456 9.67 -36.12 14.87
CA GLU A 456 9.61 -36.01 13.40
C GLU A 456 10.73 -35.10 12.88
N SER A 457 11.40 -35.54 11.81
CA SER A 457 12.47 -34.81 11.15
C SER A 457 12.29 -34.86 9.66
N LYS A 458 12.36 -33.70 9.00
CA LYS A 458 12.28 -33.60 7.55
C LYS A 458 13.40 -32.70 7.02
N ALA A 459 14.07 -33.18 5.98
CA ALA A 459 15.10 -32.43 5.27
C ALA A 459 14.49 -31.74 4.03
N TYR A 460 14.72 -30.44 3.93
CA TYR A 460 14.31 -29.63 2.79
C TYR A 460 15.53 -29.28 1.94
N LEU A 461 15.53 -29.73 0.70
CA LEU A 461 16.59 -29.43 -0.26
C LEU A 461 16.47 -28.00 -0.73
N ILE A 462 17.52 -27.20 -0.55
CA ILE A 462 17.57 -25.79 -0.98
C ILE A 462 18.20 -25.72 -2.37
N PRO A 463 17.49 -25.16 -3.39
CA PRO A 463 18.04 -24.94 -4.71
C PRO A 463 19.29 -24.06 -4.68
N TYR A 464 20.20 -24.32 -5.62
CA TYR A 464 21.40 -23.51 -5.76
C TYR A 464 21.03 -22.06 -6.11
N GLY A 465 21.57 -21.09 -5.37
CA GLY A 465 21.24 -19.66 -5.55
C GLY A 465 20.12 -19.13 -4.65
N SER A 466 19.32 -19.98 -4.00
CA SER A 466 18.32 -19.51 -3.03
C SER A 466 18.98 -19.04 -1.74
N ARG A 467 18.54 -17.90 -1.22
CA ARG A 467 19.01 -17.38 0.08
C ARG A 467 18.22 -18.01 1.21
N ILE A 468 18.90 -18.49 2.23
CA ILE A 468 18.27 -18.98 3.47
C ILE A 468 17.94 -17.79 4.34
N LYS A 469 16.68 -17.69 4.77
CA LYS A 469 16.16 -16.60 5.62
C LYS A 469 16.40 -16.83 7.10
N ILE A 470 16.56 -18.08 7.51
CA ILE A 470 16.68 -18.50 8.90
C ILE A 470 18.14 -18.65 9.34
N GLN A 471 18.36 -18.54 10.66
CA GLN A 471 19.64 -18.84 11.29
C GLN A 471 19.69 -20.32 11.72
N ASP A 472 20.91 -20.87 11.77
CA ASP A 472 21.11 -22.25 12.27
C ASP A 472 20.69 -22.35 13.75
N GLY A 473 19.89 -23.37 14.07
CA GLY A 473 19.34 -23.58 15.42
C GLY A 473 18.09 -22.75 15.74
N ALA A 474 17.52 -22.00 14.79
CA ALA A 474 16.30 -21.23 15.01
C ALA A 474 15.09 -22.13 15.26
N MET A 475 14.23 -21.72 16.21
CA MET A 475 12.92 -22.36 16.40
C MET A 475 11.93 -21.79 15.38
N LEU A 476 11.29 -22.67 14.63
CA LEU A 476 10.36 -22.34 13.57
C LEU A 476 8.94 -22.81 13.93
N GLY A 477 7.94 -22.00 13.56
CA GLY A 477 6.54 -22.40 13.55
C GLY A 477 6.17 -23.16 12.26
N ALA A 478 5.07 -23.89 12.28
CA ALA A 478 4.55 -24.53 11.08
C ALA A 478 4.23 -23.47 10.00
N GLY A 479 4.75 -23.67 8.79
CA GLY A 479 4.56 -22.77 7.67
C GLY A 479 5.49 -21.56 7.64
N ASP A 480 6.54 -21.51 8.47
CA ASP A 480 7.56 -20.47 8.39
C ASP A 480 8.46 -20.66 7.17
N GLU A 481 8.90 -19.55 6.58
CA GLU A 481 9.72 -19.54 5.39
C GLU A 481 11.18 -19.94 5.71
N LEU A 482 11.71 -20.93 5.00
CA LEU A 482 13.11 -21.32 5.09
C LEU A 482 14.00 -20.52 4.14
N THR A 483 13.46 -20.13 2.99
CA THR A 483 14.16 -19.36 1.96
C THR A 483 13.42 -18.06 1.65
N GLU A 484 14.14 -17.09 1.10
CA GLU A 484 13.53 -15.89 0.54
C GLU A 484 12.71 -16.26 -0.71
N GLY A 485 11.58 -15.58 -0.93
CA GLY A 485 10.72 -15.77 -2.09
C GLY A 485 9.24 -15.60 -1.77
N SER A 486 8.40 -15.92 -2.74
CA SER A 486 6.95 -15.87 -2.59
C SER A 486 6.41 -17.23 -2.17
N VAL A 487 5.50 -17.26 -1.19
CA VAL A 487 4.90 -18.50 -0.73
C VAL A 487 3.71 -18.88 -1.62
N ASN A 488 3.51 -20.17 -1.82
CA ASN A 488 2.35 -20.69 -2.52
C ASN A 488 1.10 -20.56 -1.62
N PRO A 489 0.02 -19.88 -2.05
CA PRO A 489 -1.19 -19.73 -1.26
C PRO A 489 -1.84 -21.06 -0.85
N HIS A 490 -1.76 -22.09 -1.71
CA HIS A 490 -2.28 -23.42 -1.40
C HIS A 490 -1.56 -24.08 -0.22
N ASP A 491 -0.25 -23.90 -0.11
CA ASP A 491 0.53 -24.48 0.97
C ASP A 491 0.22 -23.77 2.31
N ILE A 492 0.01 -22.45 2.28
CA ILE A 492 -0.44 -21.69 3.45
C ILE A 492 -1.82 -22.17 3.91
N LEU A 493 -2.75 -22.33 2.98
CA LEU A 493 -4.09 -22.82 3.28
C LEU A 493 -4.05 -24.19 3.96
N LYS A 494 -3.20 -25.09 3.46
CA LYS A 494 -3.07 -26.45 3.97
C LYS A 494 -2.37 -26.51 5.35
N ILE A 495 -1.35 -25.69 5.57
CA ILE A 495 -0.49 -25.77 6.76
C ILE A 495 -1.01 -24.83 7.86
N LYS A 496 -1.26 -23.58 7.55
CA LYS A 496 -1.66 -22.53 8.52
C LYS A 496 -3.16 -22.32 8.63
N GLY A 497 -3.94 -22.86 7.67
CA GLY A 497 -5.40 -22.77 7.64
C GLY A 497 -5.96 -21.55 6.90
N LEU A 498 -7.29 -21.49 6.87
CA LEU A 498 -8.09 -20.53 6.11
C LEU A 498 -7.74 -19.08 6.43
N ARG A 499 -7.67 -18.74 7.72
CA ARG A 499 -7.42 -17.38 8.17
C ARG A 499 -6.07 -16.85 7.71
N ALA A 500 -5.02 -17.65 7.88
CA ALA A 500 -3.67 -17.28 7.47
C ALA A 500 -3.56 -17.09 5.94
N ALA A 501 -4.27 -17.91 5.16
CA ALA A 501 -4.34 -17.76 3.71
C ALA A 501 -5.03 -16.45 3.30
N GLN A 502 -6.13 -16.10 3.96
CA GLN A 502 -6.83 -14.82 3.74
C GLN A 502 -5.93 -13.62 4.04
N ASP A 503 -5.28 -13.60 5.18
CA ASP A 503 -4.38 -12.51 5.59
C ASP A 503 -3.18 -12.40 4.64
N TYR A 504 -2.59 -13.53 4.23
CA TYR A 504 -1.50 -13.54 3.26
C TYR A 504 -1.92 -12.93 1.91
N MET A 505 -3.07 -13.33 1.39
CA MET A 505 -3.59 -12.79 0.12
C MET A 505 -3.83 -11.28 0.20
N LEU A 506 -4.47 -10.81 1.28
CA LEU A 506 -4.70 -9.39 1.52
C LEU A 506 -3.39 -8.61 1.60
N GLN A 507 -2.44 -9.08 2.41
CA GLN A 507 -1.16 -8.42 2.62
C GLN A 507 -0.33 -8.33 1.35
N GLU A 508 -0.22 -9.42 0.60
CA GLU A 508 0.56 -9.44 -0.65
C GLU A 508 -0.04 -8.57 -1.75
N VAL A 509 -1.37 -8.58 -1.92
CA VAL A 509 -2.03 -7.69 -2.89
C VAL A 509 -1.84 -6.23 -2.48
N GLN A 510 -2.07 -5.88 -1.22
CA GLN A 510 -1.85 -4.52 -0.71
C GLN A 510 -0.40 -4.08 -0.90
N ARG A 511 0.56 -4.95 -0.61
CA ARG A 511 1.98 -4.67 -0.82
C ARG A 511 2.29 -4.27 -2.26
N VAL A 512 1.78 -5.02 -3.24
CA VAL A 512 2.00 -4.71 -4.66
C VAL A 512 1.44 -3.33 -5.03
N TYR A 513 0.24 -3.00 -4.59
CA TYR A 513 -0.39 -1.72 -4.90
C TYR A 513 0.28 -0.56 -4.14
N ARG A 514 0.55 -0.71 -2.85
CA ARG A 514 1.17 0.33 -2.01
C ARG A 514 2.59 0.68 -2.44
N LEU A 515 3.40 -0.27 -2.86
CA LEU A 515 4.73 -0.03 -3.44
C LEU A 515 4.68 0.86 -4.69
N GLN A 516 3.56 0.87 -5.40
CA GLN A 516 3.31 1.74 -6.55
C GLN A 516 2.62 3.06 -6.18
N GLY A 517 2.36 3.30 -4.89
CA GLY A 517 1.66 4.49 -4.39
C GLY A 517 0.18 4.53 -4.75
N VAL A 518 -0.43 3.35 -4.92
CA VAL A 518 -1.86 3.18 -5.14
C VAL A 518 -2.50 2.66 -3.87
N GLU A 519 -3.53 3.33 -3.40
CA GLU A 519 -4.30 2.95 -2.21
C GLU A 519 -5.61 2.29 -2.64
N ILE A 520 -5.82 1.04 -2.21
CA ILE A 520 -7.07 0.29 -2.41
C ILE A 520 -7.58 -0.12 -1.03
N ASN A 521 -8.89 0.02 -0.80
CA ASN A 521 -9.47 -0.44 0.45
C ASN A 521 -9.50 -1.98 0.52
N ASP A 522 -9.20 -2.53 1.68
CA ASP A 522 -9.20 -3.98 1.94
C ASP A 522 -10.50 -4.67 1.56
N LYS A 523 -11.63 -3.98 1.68
CA LYS A 523 -12.97 -4.52 1.33
C LYS A 523 -13.00 -5.12 -0.08
N HIS A 524 -12.40 -4.43 -1.03
CA HIS A 524 -12.41 -4.86 -2.43
C HIS A 524 -11.61 -6.15 -2.63
N ILE A 525 -10.49 -6.27 -1.95
CA ILE A 525 -9.66 -7.47 -1.98
C ILE A 525 -10.36 -8.61 -1.24
N GLU A 526 -10.98 -8.33 -0.09
CA GLU A 526 -11.75 -9.31 0.69
C GLU A 526 -12.91 -9.91 -0.10
N VAL A 527 -13.61 -9.13 -0.93
CA VAL A 527 -14.66 -9.63 -1.83
C VAL A 527 -14.13 -10.73 -2.74
N ILE A 528 -12.99 -10.50 -3.37
CA ILE A 528 -12.39 -11.48 -4.29
C ILE A 528 -11.88 -12.70 -3.52
N VAL A 529 -11.18 -12.49 -2.42
CA VAL A 529 -10.64 -13.59 -1.58
C VAL A 529 -11.78 -14.47 -1.05
N ARG A 530 -12.91 -13.88 -0.64
CA ARG A 530 -14.10 -14.65 -0.24
C ARG A 530 -14.57 -15.57 -1.36
N GLN A 531 -14.64 -15.06 -2.60
CA GLN A 531 -15.07 -15.87 -3.74
C GLN A 531 -14.07 -16.99 -4.08
N MET A 532 -12.78 -16.74 -3.91
CA MET A 532 -11.73 -17.74 -4.12
C MET A 532 -11.83 -18.91 -3.12
N LEU A 533 -12.29 -18.64 -1.91
CA LEU A 533 -12.34 -19.59 -0.80
C LEU A 533 -13.79 -20.06 -0.49
N LYS A 534 -14.68 -19.95 -1.46
CA LYS A 534 -16.12 -20.24 -1.29
C LYS A 534 -16.43 -21.74 -1.21
N LYS A 535 -15.57 -22.61 -1.73
CA LYS A 535 -15.86 -24.03 -1.90
C LYS A 535 -15.03 -24.94 -1.00
N ILE A 536 -15.67 -26.01 -0.54
CA ILE A 536 -15.07 -27.16 0.17
C ILE A 536 -15.26 -28.41 -0.69
N ARG A 537 -14.23 -29.23 -0.79
CA ARG A 537 -14.31 -30.55 -1.40
C ARG A 537 -14.59 -31.58 -0.32
N ILE A 538 -15.68 -32.33 -0.45
CA ILE A 538 -16.08 -33.36 0.52
C ILE A 538 -15.12 -34.55 0.41
N GLU A 539 -14.53 -34.93 1.55
CA GLU A 539 -13.70 -36.14 1.67
C GLU A 539 -14.54 -37.32 2.12
N GLU A 540 -15.17 -37.19 3.28
CA GLU A 540 -16.08 -38.22 3.84
C GLU A 540 -17.44 -37.61 4.06
N LYS A 541 -18.47 -38.34 3.65
CA LYS A 541 -19.84 -37.84 3.72
C LYS A 541 -20.46 -37.85 5.14
N GLY A 542 -19.94 -38.67 6.05
CA GLY A 542 -20.64 -38.94 7.31
C GLY A 542 -22.09 -39.37 7.10
N ASP A 543 -22.98 -38.81 7.89
CA ASP A 543 -24.44 -39.00 7.76
C ASP A 543 -25.13 -37.96 6.85
N THR A 544 -24.36 -37.18 6.07
CA THR A 544 -24.90 -36.19 5.13
C THR A 544 -25.35 -36.79 3.80
N GLU A 545 -26.12 -36.02 3.02
CA GLU A 545 -26.49 -36.36 1.64
C GLU A 545 -25.38 -35.99 0.62
N PHE A 546 -24.28 -35.41 1.07
CA PHE A 546 -23.19 -35.01 0.19
C PHE A 546 -22.50 -36.24 -0.41
N LEU A 547 -22.07 -36.08 -1.66
CA LEU A 547 -21.28 -37.11 -2.33
C LEU A 547 -19.78 -36.84 -2.13
N PRO A 548 -18.95 -37.84 -1.77
CA PRO A 548 -17.52 -37.70 -1.71
C PRO A 548 -16.93 -37.17 -3.02
N GLY A 549 -15.97 -36.23 -2.94
CA GLY A 549 -15.35 -35.58 -4.08
C GLY A 549 -16.12 -34.41 -4.71
N THR A 550 -17.35 -34.14 -4.26
CA THR A 550 -18.12 -32.96 -4.74
C THR A 550 -17.65 -31.67 -4.06
N MET A 551 -17.84 -30.54 -4.76
CA MET A 551 -17.57 -29.22 -4.25
C MET A 551 -18.86 -28.58 -3.74
N VAL A 552 -18.89 -28.20 -2.47
CA VAL A 552 -20.04 -27.61 -1.78
C VAL A 552 -19.66 -26.23 -1.25
N ASP A 553 -20.63 -25.33 -1.12
CA ASP A 553 -20.40 -24.02 -0.50
C ASP A 553 -20.09 -24.18 0.99
N VAL A 554 -19.10 -23.42 1.49
CA VAL A 554 -18.67 -23.48 2.90
C VAL A 554 -19.83 -23.28 3.87
N LEU A 555 -20.72 -22.31 3.60
CA LEU A 555 -21.83 -21.99 4.47
C LEU A 555 -22.89 -23.11 4.52
N ASP A 556 -23.16 -23.76 3.38
CA ASP A 556 -24.09 -24.90 3.33
C ASP A 556 -23.48 -26.12 4.03
N PHE A 557 -22.19 -26.34 3.89
CA PHE A 557 -21.45 -27.39 4.57
C PHE A 557 -21.47 -27.20 6.10
N GLU A 558 -21.18 -25.98 6.58
CA GLU A 558 -21.22 -25.66 8.01
C GLU A 558 -22.63 -25.83 8.59
N GLU A 559 -23.66 -25.32 7.90
CA GLU A 559 -25.04 -25.42 8.37
C GLU A 559 -25.53 -26.88 8.50
N VAL A 560 -25.25 -27.71 7.50
CA VAL A 560 -25.62 -29.14 7.54
C VAL A 560 -24.87 -29.86 8.65
N ASN A 561 -23.57 -29.56 8.83
CA ASN A 561 -22.78 -30.16 9.91
C ASN A 561 -23.24 -29.70 11.30
N GLU A 562 -23.62 -28.42 11.48
CA GLU A 562 -24.20 -27.93 12.74
C GLU A 562 -25.53 -28.62 13.07
N GLN A 563 -26.39 -28.82 12.07
CA GLN A 563 -27.66 -29.53 12.26
C GLN A 563 -27.44 -30.99 12.67
N LEU A 564 -26.54 -31.69 11.99
CA LEU A 564 -26.23 -33.10 12.33
C LEU A 564 -25.55 -33.23 13.69
N ALA A 565 -24.66 -32.32 14.05
CA ALA A 565 -24.04 -32.28 15.36
C ALA A 565 -25.08 -32.07 16.47
N ALA A 566 -26.10 -31.21 16.24
CA ALA A 566 -27.20 -31.00 17.17
C ALA A 566 -28.10 -32.26 17.33
N GLU A 567 -28.19 -33.09 16.26
CA GLU A 567 -28.89 -34.37 16.27
C GLU A 567 -28.02 -35.53 16.78
N GLY A 568 -26.73 -35.32 17.07
CA GLY A 568 -25.80 -36.35 17.53
C GLY A 568 -25.36 -37.33 16.44
N LYS A 569 -25.49 -36.93 15.16
CA LYS A 569 -25.04 -37.69 13.98
C LYS A 569 -23.63 -37.32 13.58
N GLU A 570 -23.02 -38.14 12.76
CA GLU A 570 -21.65 -37.92 12.28
C GLU A 570 -21.59 -36.83 11.19
N PRO A 571 -20.88 -35.71 11.39
CA PRO A 571 -20.75 -34.66 10.38
C PRO A 571 -19.87 -35.08 9.20
N ALA A 572 -20.05 -34.45 8.05
CA ALA A 572 -19.17 -34.63 6.92
C ALA A 572 -17.80 -33.96 7.16
N THR A 573 -16.75 -34.55 6.60
CA THR A 573 -15.39 -33.94 6.55
C THR A 573 -15.08 -33.47 5.15
N GLY A 574 -14.32 -32.39 5.05
CA GLY A 574 -13.94 -31.82 3.76
C GLY A 574 -12.67 -30.97 3.84
N GLU A 575 -11.98 -30.89 2.72
CA GLU A 575 -10.80 -30.07 2.54
C GLU A 575 -11.19 -28.73 1.92
N GLN A 576 -10.74 -27.61 2.56
CA GLN A 576 -10.91 -26.28 1.99
C GLN A 576 -10.05 -26.17 0.72
N ILE A 577 -10.64 -25.72 -0.38
CA ILE A 577 -9.94 -25.50 -1.65
C ILE A 577 -9.95 -24.01 -2.03
N MET A 578 -8.99 -23.63 -2.84
CA MET A 578 -8.83 -22.28 -3.39
C MET A 578 -8.98 -22.30 -4.90
#